data_9c9e2d07b9721c8b755a5a548c11318f
#
_entry.id   9c9e2d07b9721c8b755a5a548c11318f
#
_cell.length_a   1.000
_cell.length_b   1.000
_cell.length_c   1.000
_cell.angle_alpha   90.00
_cell.angle_beta   90.00
_cell.angle_gamma   90.00
#
_symmetry.space_group_name_H-M   'P 1'
#
loop_
_entity.id
_entity.type
_entity.pdbx_description
1 polymer ?
#
loop_
_entity_poly.entity_id
_entity_poly.type
_entity_poly.pdbx_seq_one_letter_code
_entity_poly.pdbx_strand_id
1 'polypeptide(L)'
;MYKIAVENLPALFRKIAADQELYLPVKVSEQVNFKAWSEDAEVSLETLKTVKSPKDAFFPQSENLYTCKKDGKNISIEPQALKDQNFVVFGMRACDVQGVKVLDNVFLGDPVDTFYQARREHGTIVALACHEPEESCFCKVFGIDAADPEADVAAWIIERELFWKPLTEKGNALTEAVKELLADADETKVEEEKKAIRDIIELLPYTHLSLEGWAQEEYMDRFNSPVWEKLYKPCLACGTCTFVCPTCQCYDIKDYDTGHGVHRYRCWDSCMYSDFTMMAHGNNRTSQMQRFRQRFMHKLVYYPLNNDGMFSCVGCGRCVEKCPESLNIVKVIKAFEKQGGEKNE
;
A
#
# COMPACT_ATOMS: atom_id res chain seq x y z
N MET A 1 2.30 18.29 20.70
CA MET A 1 3.28 17.87 19.68
C MET A 1 4.64 17.70 20.33
N TYR A 2 5.49 16.85 19.78
CA TYR A 2 6.82 16.55 20.30
C TYR A 2 7.84 16.64 19.18
N LYS A 3 9.13 16.64 19.52
CA LYS A 3 10.24 16.55 18.56
C LYS A 3 11.44 15.79 19.12
N ILE A 4 12.26 15.30 18.22
CA ILE A 4 13.54 14.65 18.52
C ILE A 4 14.55 14.98 17.42
N ALA A 5 15.82 15.21 17.77
CA ALA A 5 16.85 15.40 16.76
C ALA A 5 17.06 14.14 15.93
N VAL A 6 17.25 14.27 14.62
CA VAL A 6 17.44 13.14 13.68
C VAL A 6 18.64 12.27 14.10
N GLU A 7 19.69 12.87 14.65
CA GLU A 7 20.86 12.16 15.19
C GLU A 7 20.54 11.21 16.37
N ASN A 8 19.41 11.43 17.07
CA ASN A 8 18.94 10.61 18.19
C ASN A 8 17.94 9.53 17.76
N LEU A 9 17.54 9.45 16.48
CA LEU A 9 16.61 8.42 15.99
C LEU A 9 17.10 6.99 16.23
N PRO A 10 18.41 6.66 16.17
CA PRO A 10 18.85 5.32 16.54
C PRO A 10 18.51 4.93 18.00
N ALA A 11 18.51 5.90 18.92
CA ALA A 11 18.07 5.64 20.31
C ALA A 11 16.55 5.42 20.38
N LEU A 12 15.75 6.19 19.62
CA LEU A 12 14.32 6.00 19.49
C LEU A 12 13.99 4.60 18.93
N PHE A 13 14.66 4.19 17.85
CA PHE A 13 14.44 2.88 17.23
C PHE A 13 14.80 1.74 18.18
N ARG A 14 15.91 1.85 18.89
CA ARG A 14 16.33 0.88 19.91
C ARG A 14 15.30 0.76 21.03
N LYS A 15 14.76 1.89 21.49
CA LYS A 15 13.74 1.92 22.53
C LYS A 15 12.44 1.23 22.08
N ILE A 16 11.97 1.52 20.86
CA ILE A 16 10.80 0.86 20.30
C ILE A 16 11.05 -0.64 20.11
N ALA A 17 12.20 -1.01 19.55
CA ALA A 17 12.54 -2.41 19.25
C ALA A 17 12.82 -3.27 20.48
N ALA A 18 12.98 -2.67 21.66
CA ALA A 18 13.14 -3.42 22.91
C ALA A 18 11.87 -4.19 23.31
N ASP A 19 10.68 -3.66 22.99
CA ASP A 19 9.40 -4.18 23.44
C ASP A 19 8.54 -4.74 22.30
N GLN A 20 8.81 -4.40 21.03
CA GLN A 20 7.99 -4.77 19.88
C GLN A 20 8.81 -4.79 18.58
N GLU A 21 8.35 -5.50 17.56
CA GLU A 21 9.01 -5.50 16.27
C GLU A 21 8.93 -4.11 15.63
N LEU A 22 10.02 -3.64 15.03
CA LEU A 22 10.09 -2.35 14.33
C LEU A 22 10.44 -2.57 12.87
N TYR A 23 9.58 -2.11 11.96
CA TYR A 23 9.82 -2.10 10.52
C TYR A 23 10.14 -0.70 10.05
N LEU A 24 11.26 -0.55 9.33
CA LEU A 24 11.77 0.71 8.78
C LEU A 24 12.11 0.55 7.29
N PRO A 25 12.15 1.66 6.52
CA PRO A 25 12.74 1.65 5.20
C PRO A 25 14.26 1.45 5.32
N VAL A 26 14.71 0.27 4.93
CA VAL A 26 16.12 -0.16 5.03
C VAL A 26 16.69 -0.34 3.63
N LYS A 27 17.87 0.22 3.40
CA LYS A 27 18.63 0.05 2.17
C LYS A 27 19.38 -1.28 2.20
N VAL A 28 19.19 -2.05 1.14
CA VAL A 28 19.95 -3.29 0.89
C VAL A 28 20.42 -3.25 -0.55
N SER A 29 21.72 -3.17 -0.73
CA SER A 29 22.32 -2.86 -2.03
C SER A 29 21.76 -1.53 -2.59
N GLU A 30 21.19 -1.55 -3.80
CA GLU A 30 20.62 -0.34 -4.44
C GLU A 30 19.12 -0.16 -4.19
N GLN A 31 18.51 -0.93 -3.30
CA GLN A 31 17.06 -0.90 -3.09
C GLN A 31 16.70 -0.61 -1.63
N VAL A 32 15.69 0.24 -1.45
CA VAL A 32 15.09 0.49 -0.14
C VAL A 32 13.73 -0.20 -0.07
N ASN A 33 13.55 -1.01 0.97
CA ASN A 33 12.29 -1.67 1.30
C ASN A 33 12.06 -1.69 2.81
N PHE A 34 10.82 -1.81 3.25
CA PHE A 34 10.54 -2.01 4.67
C PHE A 34 11.06 -3.39 5.12
N LYS A 35 11.83 -3.39 6.20
CA LYS A 35 12.37 -4.59 6.84
C LYS A 35 12.37 -4.43 8.35
N ALA A 36 12.39 -5.56 9.05
CA ALA A 36 12.65 -5.55 10.49
C ALA A 36 13.98 -4.87 10.78
N TRP A 37 13.97 -3.95 11.74
CA TRP A 37 15.14 -3.18 12.12
C TRP A 37 16.15 -4.05 12.89
N SER A 38 17.43 -3.77 12.68
CA SER A 38 18.56 -4.27 13.43
C SER A 38 19.57 -3.14 13.63
N GLU A 39 20.49 -3.27 14.59
CA GLU A 39 21.48 -2.23 14.90
C GLU A 39 22.40 -1.87 13.73
N ASP A 40 22.61 -2.78 12.81
CA ASP A 40 23.44 -2.64 11.61
C ASP A 40 22.63 -2.24 10.35
N ALA A 41 21.31 -2.03 10.50
CA ALA A 41 20.46 -1.66 9.37
C ALA A 41 20.75 -0.23 8.87
N GLU A 42 20.98 -0.09 7.57
CA GLU A 42 21.08 1.22 6.90
C GLU A 42 19.66 1.77 6.67
N VAL A 43 19.17 2.57 7.63
CA VAL A 43 17.83 3.19 7.57
C VAL A 43 17.86 4.41 6.65
N SER A 44 16.87 4.50 5.75
CA SER A 44 16.75 5.57 4.75
C SER A 44 15.36 6.22 4.83
N LEU A 45 15.17 7.15 5.76
CA LEU A 45 13.91 7.88 5.93
C LEU A 45 13.68 8.94 4.84
N GLU A 46 14.73 9.40 4.19
CA GLU A 46 14.69 10.32 3.04
C GLU A 46 14.11 9.64 1.79
N THR A 47 14.22 8.33 1.66
CA THR A 47 13.61 7.61 0.53
C THR A 47 12.10 7.80 0.54
N LEU A 48 11.58 8.53 -0.44
CA LEU A 48 10.14 8.82 -0.53
C LEU A 48 9.33 7.55 -0.77
N LYS A 49 9.75 6.72 -1.72
CA LYS A 49 9.05 5.49 -2.11
C LYS A 49 9.99 4.29 -2.05
N THR A 50 9.67 3.36 -1.21
CA THR A 50 10.27 2.02 -1.24
C THR A 50 9.82 1.26 -2.49
N VAL A 51 10.63 0.29 -2.95
CA VAL A 51 10.32 -0.48 -4.17
C VAL A 51 8.97 -1.18 -4.06
N LYS A 52 8.72 -1.86 -2.94
CA LYS A 52 7.40 -2.37 -2.55
C LYS A 52 6.79 -1.46 -1.48
N SER A 53 5.47 -1.39 -1.46
CA SER A 53 4.79 -0.71 -0.36
C SER A 53 4.94 -1.53 0.94
N PRO A 54 4.82 -0.90 2.12
CA PRO A 54 4.89 -1.60 3.41
C PRO A 54 3.65 -2.45 3.74
N LYS A 55 2.75 -2.67 2.79
CA LYS A 55 1.53 -3.47 3.00
C LYS A 55 1.83 -4.90 3.46
N ASP A 56 3.00 -5.43 3.16
CA ASP A 56 3.41 -6.78 3.58
C ASP A 56 3.60 -6.92 5.09
N ALA A 57 3.71 -5.85 5.84
CA ALA A 57 3.62 -5.88 7.31
C ALA A 57 2.22 -6.32 7.79
N PHE A 58 1.16 -5.94 7.05
CA PHE A 58 -0.23 -6.26 7.37
C PHE A 58 -0.79 -7.42 6.52
N PHE A 59 -0.38 -7.50 5.26
CA PHE A 59 -0.76 -8.52 4.30
C PHE A 59 0.52 -9.10 3.67
N PRO A 60 1.14 -10.12 4.30
CA PRO A 60 2.40 -10.70 3.84
C PRO A 60 2.33 -11.28 2.44
N GLN A 61 3.45 -11.21 1.71
CA GLN A 61 3.54 -11.76 0.36
C GLN A 61 3.27 -13.27 0.31
N SER A 62 3.66 -13.99 1.37
CA SER A 62 3.34 -15.40 1.58
C SER A 62 3.04 -15.64 3.05
N GLU A 63 2.00 -16.40 3.35
CA GLU A 63 1.54 -16.67 4.70
C GLU A 63 0.95 -18.07 4.83
N ASN A 64 1.49 -18.85 5.76
CA ASN A 64 0.96 -20.17 6.07
C ASN A 64 -0.39 -20.05 6.78
N LEU A 65 -1.37 -20.86 6.42
CA LEU A 65 -2.70 -20.87 7.02
C LEU A 65 -2.84 -22.04 8.01
N TYR A 66 -2.38 -23.22 7.60
CA TYR A 66 -2.32 -24.40 8.45
C TYR A 66 -1.39 -25.47 7.86
N THR A 67 -1.00 -26.40 8.71
CA THR A 67 -0.21 -27.56 8.33
C THR A 67 -1.03 -28.82 8.56
N CYS A 68 -1.14 -29.65 7.53
CA CYS A 68 -1.69 -31.00 7.60
C CYS A 68 -0.57 -31.99 7.79
N LYS A 69 -0.55 -32.76 8.86
CA LYS A 69 0.41 -33.86 9.09
C LYS A 69 -0.29 -35.20 8.93
N LYS A 70 0.40 -36.15 8.31
CA LYS A 70 -0.07 -37.52 8.14
C LYS A 70 0.83 -38.46 8.90
N ASP A 71 0.24 -39.24 9.78
CA ASP A 71 0.90 -40.34 10.49
C ASP A 71 0.11 -41.63 10.26
N GLY A 72 0.57 -42.44 9.33
CA GLY A 72 -0.13 -43.63 8.85
C GLY A 72 -1.53 -43.30 8.30
N LYS A 73 -2.60 -43.70 8.99
CA LYS A 73 -3.99 -43.41 8.65
C LYS A 73 -4.54 -42.17 9.37
N ASN A 74 -3.78 -41.59 10.31
CA ASN A 74 -4.21 -40.44 11.07
C ASN A 74 -3.80 -39.15 10.36
N ILE A 75 -4.70 -38.18 10.36
CA ILE A 75 -4.46 -36.83 9.84
C ILE A 75 -4.69 -35.85 11.01
N SER A 76 -3.71 -35.00 11.26
CA SER A 76 -3.84 -33.84 12.16
C SER A 76 -3.75 -32.53 11.37
N ILE A 77 -4.57 -31.56 11.74
CA ILE A 77 -4.54 -30.21 11.17
C ILE A 77 -4.10 -29.25 12.26
N GLU A 78 -2.98 -28.60 12.04
CA GLU A 78 -2.40 -27.62 12.96
C GLU A 78 -2.59 -26.23 12.34
N PRO A 79 -3.49 -25.38 12.87
CA PRO A 79 -3.66 -24.02 12.37
C PRO A 79 -2.40 -23.20 12.64
N GLN A 80 -2.11 -22.25 11.76
CA GLN A 80 -1.06 -21.27 12.01
C GLN A 80 -1.53 -20.31 13.12
N ALA A 81 -0.65 -20.02 14.08
CA ALA A 81 -0.92 -19.02 15.10
C ALA A 81 -1.09 -17.63 14.47
N LEU A 82 -2.06 -16.89 14.98
CA LEU A 82 -2.26 -15.49 14.59
C LEU A 82 -1.14 -14.61 15.16
N LYS A 83 -0.93 -13.45 14.57
CA LYS A 83 0.01 -12.44 15.10
C LYS A 83 -0.52 -11.94 16.45
N ASP A 84 0.24 -12.12 17.52
CA ASP A 84 -0.10 -11.73 18.89
C ASP A 84 0.91 -10.73 19.50
N GLN A 85 1.96 -10.39 18.74
CA GLN A 85 2.98 -9.43 19.15
C GLN A 85 2.76 -8.09 18.47
N ASN A 86 2.87 -7.02 19.26
CA ASN A 86 2.81 -5.67 18.75
C ASN A 86 4.01 -5.36 17.84
N PHE A 87 3.78 -4.54 16.84
CA PHE A 87 4.81 -4.06 15.94
C PHE A 87 4.54 -2.62 15.47
N VAL A 88 5.60 -1.93 15.10
CA VAL A 88 5.54 -0.58 14.55
C VAL A 88 6.05 -0.59 13.10
N VAL A 89 5.31 0.05 12.22
CA VAL A 89 5.77 0.36 10.86
C VAL A 89 6.05 1.85 10.80
N PHE A 90 7.32 2.22 10.81
CA PHE A 90 7.76 3.61 10.89
C PHE A 90 8.26 4.10 9.53
N GLY A 91 7.75 5.23 9.07
CA GLY A 91 8.16 5.87 7.82
C GLY A 91 7.23 5.60 6.64
N MET A 92 6.01 5.11 6.87
CA MET A 92 4.98 5.01 5.83
C MET A 92 4.63 6.40 5.29
N ARG A 93 4.28 6.49 4.01
CA ARG A 93 3.77 7.73 3.43
C ARG A 93 2.24 7.74 3.44
N ALA A 94 1.62 8.91 3.34
CA ALA A 94 0.16 9.07 3.37
C ALA A 94 -0.56 8.14 2.37
N CYS A 95 0.00 7.96 1.16
CA CYS A 95 -0.53 7.03 0.17
C CYS A 95 -0.42 5.55 0.58
N ASP A 96 0.59 5.16 1.36
CA ASP A 96 0.71 3.80 1.90
C ASP A 96 -0.28 3.59 3.05
N VAL A 97 -0.48 4.59 3.90
CA VAL A 97 -1.52 4.57 4.97
C VAL A 97 -2.91 4.41 4.36
N GLN A 98 -3.23 5.22 3.34
CA GLN A 98 -4.50 5.08 2.62
C GLN A 98 -4.61 3.72 1.92
N GLY A 99 -3.48 3.15 1.47
CA GLY A 99 -3.43 1.80 0.94
C GLY A 99 -3.87 0.74 1.96
N VAL A 100 -3.50 0.91 3.23
CA VAL A 100 -3.97 0.02 4.32
C VAL A 100 -5.47 0.18 4.55
N LYS A 101 -6.01 1.42 4.54
CA LYS A 101 -7.48 1.64 4.65
C LYS A 101 -8.25 0.95 3.52
N VAL A 102 -7.69 0.92 2.30
CA VAL A 102 -8.28 0.15 1.18
C VAL A 102 -8.26 -1.35 1.45
N LEU A 103 -7.22 -1.89 2.06
CA LEU A 103 -7.15 -3.30 2.46
C LEU A 103 -8.10 -3.60 3.63
N ASP A 104 -8.26 -2.68 4.57
CA ASP A 104 -9.19 -2.80 5.69
C ASP A 104 -10.62 -3.05 5.18
N ASN A 105 -11.09 -2.30 4.20
CA ASN A 105 -12.43 -2.49 3.61
C ASN A 105 -12.62 -3.88 2.99
N VAL A 106 -11.55 -4.51 2.53
CA VAL A 106 -11.62 -5.85 1.92
C VAL A 106 -11.52 -6.96 2.96
N PHE A 107 -10.55 -6.86 3.87
CA PHE A 107 -10.19 -7.95 4.76
C PHE A 107 -10.89 -7.89 6.12
N LEU A 108 -11.42 -6.73 6.53
CA LEU A 108 -12.21 -6.59 7.75
C LEU A 108 -13.72 -6.60 7.50
N GLY A 109 -14.14 -6.74 6.22
CA GLY A 109 -15.54 -6.98 5.85
C GLY A 109 -16.01 -8.37 6.26
N ASP A 110 -17.30 -8.67 6.04
CA ASP A 110 -17.88 -9.98 6.34
C ASP A 110 -17.76 -10.95 5.14
N PRO A 111 -17.11 -12.10 5.29
CA PRO A 111 -16.42 -12.62 6.49
C PRO A 111 -15.05 -11.97 6.73
N VAL A 112 -14.73 -11.69 8.00
CA VAL A 112 -13.46 -11.10 8.40
C VAL A 112 -12.29 -12.07 8.17
N ASP A 113 -11.21 -11.57 7.57
CA ASP A 113 -9.92 -12.26 7.49
C ASP A 113 -9.18 -12.14 8.83
N THR A 114 -9.20 -13.19 9.63
CA THR A 114 -8.64 -13.18 10.99
C THR A 114 -7.13 -12.97 11.02
N PHE A 115 -6.38 -13.40 10.01
CA PHE A 115 -4.92 -13.17 9.93
C PHE A 115 -4.60 -11.70 9.68
N TYR A 116 -5.35 -11.06 8.79
CA TYR A 116 -5.22 -9.63 8.54
C TYR A 116 -5.66 -8.82 9.75
N GLN A 117 -6.82 -9.17 10.34
CA GLN A 117 -7.34 -8.50 11.54
C GLN A 117 -6.32 -8.49 12.68
N ALA A 118 -5.74 -9.66 13.01
CA ALA A 118 -4.74 -9.76 14.06
C ALA A 118 -3.56 -8.80 13.83
N ARG A 119 -3.06 -8.68 12.58
CA ARG A 119 -2.00 -7.71 12.28
C ARG A 119 -2.45 -6.26 12.38
N ARG A 120 -3.69 -5.96 11.98
CA ARG A 120 -4.24 -4.60 12.12
C ARG A 120 -4.42 -4.21 13.58
N GLU A 121 -4.81 -5.15 14.43
CA GLU A 121 -4.95 -4.94 15.88
C GLU A 121 -3.60 -4.70 16.56
N HIS A 122 -2.55 -5.40 16.16
CA HIS A 122 -1.22 -5.31 16.78
C HIS A 122 -0.27 -4.30 16.11
N GLY A 123 -0.57 -3.86 14.89
CA GLY A 123 0.27 -2.91 14.15
C GLY A 123 0.00 -1.46 14.50
N THR A 124 1.05 -0.68 14.78
CA THR A 124 1.03 0.77 14.95
C THR A 124 1.77 1.42 13.79
N ILE A 125 1.20 2.47 13.19
CA ILE A 125 1.75 3.16 12.02
C ILE A 125 2.27 4.53 12.42
N VAL A 126 3.57 4.76 12.20
CA VAL A 126 4.18 6.09 12.22
C VAL A 126 4.38 6.54 10.79
N ALA A 127 3.61 7.53 10.35
CA ALA A 127 3.66 8.01 8.99
C ALA A 127 4.47 9.30 8.86
N LEU A 128 5.34 9.36 7.84
CA LEU A 128 6.12 10.53 7.48
C LEU A 128 5.45 11.31 6.36
N ALA A 129 5.33 12.62 6.51
CA ALA A 129 4.96 13.54 5.45
C ALA A 129 5.96 13.47 4.29
N CYS A 130 5.52 13.83 3.09
CA CYS A 130 6.33 13.78 1.87
C CYS A 130 7.04 15.12 1.65
N HIS A 131 8.23 15.30 2.21
CA HIS A 131 9.00 16.55 2.08
C HIS A 131 9.27 16.92 0.60
N GLU A 132 9.73 15.99 -0.21
CA GLU A 132 10.00 16.19 -1.65
C GLU A 132 9.23 15.18 -2.51
N PRO A 133 7.94 15.44 -2.83
CA PRO A 133 7.16 14.56 -3.71
C PRO A 133 7.80 14.44 -5.09
N GLU A 134 7.78 13.23 -5.66
CA GLU A 134 8.35 12.94 -6.98
C GLU A 134 7.34 13.19 -8.11
N GLU A 135 7.84 13.43 -9.33
CA GLU A 135 7.01 13.70 -10.53
C GLU A 135 5.95 12.63 -10.83
N SER A 136 6.21 11.39 -10.41
CA SER A 136 5.26 10.29 -10.57
C SER A 136 4.12 10.28 -9.54
N CYS A 137 4.19 11.11 -8.49
CA CYS A 137 3.17 11.20 -7.44
C CYS A 137 1.93 11.96 -7.94
N PHE A 138 0.74 11.44 -7.58
CA PHE A 138 -0.56 12.05 -7.88
C PHE A 138 -1.62 11.68 -6.85
N CYS A 139 -1.21 11.50 -5.61
CA CYS A 139 -2.10 11.10 -4.50
C CYS A 139 -3.20 12.13 -4.24
N LYS A 140 -2.95 13.41 -4.50
CA LYS A 140 -3.92 14.49 -4.42
C LYS A 140 -5.18 14.23 -5.27
N VAL A 141 -5.04 13.60 -6.45
CA VAL A 141 -6.18 13.24 -7.32
C VAL A 141 -7.19 12.34 -6.59
N PHE A 142 -6.75 11.58 -5.62
CA PHE A 142 -7.57 10.69 -4.79
C PHE A 142 -7.86 11.26 -3.40
N GLY A 143 -7.71 12.57 -3.21
CA GLY A 143 -8.04 13.26 -1.97
C GLY A 143 -7.06 12.99 -0.81
N ILE A 144 -5.85 12.50 -1.09
CA ILE A 144 -4.84 12.17 -0.08
C ILE A 144 -3.91 13.35 0.11
N ASP A 145 -3.83 13.86 1.34
CA ASP A 145 -2.89 14.92 1.71
C ASP A 145 -1.54 14.32 2.11
N ALA A 146 -0.55 14.47 1.24
CA ALA A 146 0.80 14.00 1.48
C ALA A 146 1.58 14.82 2.52
N ALA A 147 1.08 16.01 2.86
CA ALA A 147 1.64 16.91 3.87
C ALA A 147 1.17 16.58 5.29
N ASP A 148 0.00 15.94 5.43
CA ASP A 148 -0.63 15.64 6.72
C ASP A 148 -1.13 14.19 6.77
N PRO A 149 -0.26 13.21 7.00
CA PRO A 149 -0.64 11.80 6.95
C PRO A 149 -1.51 11.42 8.16
N GLU A 150 -2.66 10.80 7.90
CA GLU A 150 -3.61 10.31 8.90
C GLU A 150 -3.26 8.89 9.36
N ALA A 151 -2.33 8.75 10.31
CA ALA A 151 -1.91 7.47 10.88
C ALA A 151 -2.04 7.46 12.41
N ASP A 152 -1.47 6.45 13.09
CA ASP A 152 -1.44 6.47 14.56
C ASP A 152 -0.55 7.60 15.07
N VAL A 153 0.56 7.85 14.38
CA VAL A 153 1.42 9.00 14.60
C VAL A 153 1.73 9.64 13.25
N ALA A 154 1.52 10.94 13.14
CA ALA A 154 2.02 11.75 12.04
C ALA A 154 3.38 12.35 12.39
N ALA A 155 4.31 12.36 11.43
CA ALA A 155 5.65 12.86 11.64
C ALA A 155 6.18 13.67 10.44
N TRP A 156 7.03 14.63 10.72
CA TRP A 156 7.66 15.52 9.75
C TRP A 156 9.15 15.64 10.08
N ILE A 157 10.02 15.56 9.08
CA ILE A 157 11.45 15.83 9.24
C ILE A 157 11.74 17.23 8.70
N ILE A 158 12.07 18.16 9.58
CA ILE A 158 12.32 19.58 9.27
C ILE A 158 13.64 19.97 9.90
N GLU A 159 14.59 20.52 9.14
CA GLU A 159 15.88 21.02 9.64
C GLU A 159 16.63 20.07 10.59
N ARG A 160 16.64 18.76 10.32
CA ARG A 160 17.28 17.74 11.17
C ARG A 160 16.56 17.46 12.50
N GLU A 161 15.31 17.87 12.65
CA GLU A 161 14.41 17.47 13.75
C GLU A 161 13.25 16.64 13.18
N LEU A 162 12.89 15.55 13.84
CA LEU A 162 11.65 14.82 13.59
C LEU A 162 10.58 15.39 14.53
N PHE A 163 9.55 15.97 13.96
CA PHE A 163 8.34 16.35 14.66
C PHE A 163 7.38 15.16 14.73
N TRP A 164 6.69 15.01 15.86
CA TRP A 164 5.91 13.82 16.21
C TRP A 164 4.57 14.22 16.81
N LYS A 165 3.49 13.79 16.19
CA LYS A 165 2.11 14.08 16.63
C LYS A 165 1.31 12.79 16.74
N PRO A 166 1.02 12.26 17.94
CA PRO A 166 0.11 11.13 18.10
C PRO A 166 -1.33 11.56 17.75
N LEU A 167 -2.06 10.70 17.03
CA LEU A 167 -3.41 10.96 16.56
C LEU A 167 -4.43 9.94 17.05
N THR A 168 -3.97 8.75 17.50
CA THR A 168 -4.84 7.67 17.98
C THR A 168 -4.41 7.18 19.36
N GLU A 169 -5.20 6.31 19.97
CA GLU A 169 -4.82 5.65 21.22
C GLU A 169 -3.51 4.84 21.10
N LYS A 170 -3.31 4.14 19.98
CA LYS A 170 -2.05 3.44 19.71
C LYS A 170 -0.86 4.40 19.59
N GLY A 171 -1.06 5.52 18.90
CA GLY A 171 -0.07 6.58 18.78
C GLY A 171 0.27 7.22 20.13
N ASN A 172 -0.72 7.44 20.99
CA ASN A 172 -0.51 7.94 22.36
C ASN A 172 0.27 6.92 23.20
N ALA A 173 -0.10 5.63 23.15
CA ALA A 173 0.61 4.57 23.89
C ALA A 173 2.09 4.46 23.45
N LEU A 174 2.35 4.49 22.14
CA LEU A 174 3.71 4.50 21.62
C LEU A 174 4.48 5.74 22.05
N THR A 175 3.84 6.92 22.06
CA THR A 175 4.45 8.19 22.47
C THR A 175 4.85 8.14 23.95
N GLU A 176 3.99 7.64 24.83
CA GLU A 176 4.33 7.51 26.26
C GLU A 176 5.51 6.52 26.49
N ALA A 177 5.59 5.44 25.70
CA ALA A 177 6.70 4.48 25.80
C ALA A 177 8.07 5.08 25.44
N VAL A 178 8.10 6.14 24.63
CA VAL A 178 9.33 6.80 24.17
C VAL A 178 9.46 8.25 24.68
N LYS A 179 8.59 8.67 25.59
CA LYS A 179 8.44 10.05 26.07
C LYS A 179 9.76 10.67 26.55
N GLU A 180 10.58 9.91 27.20
CA GLU A 180 11.88 10.35 27.74
C GLU A 180 12.87 10.84 26.68
N LEU A 181 12.66 10.43 25.41
CA LEU A 181 13.49 10.81 24.26
C LEU A 181 12.91 12.01 23.49
N LEU A 182 11.70 12.43 23.83
CA LEU A 182 10.96 13.47 23.13
C LEU A 182 10.96 14.78 23.92
N ALA A 183 11.16 15.89 23.24
CA ALA A 183 10.96 17.24 23.77
C ALA A 183 9.63 17.81 23.28
N ASP A 184 9.01 18.70 24.07
CA ASP A 184 7.83 19.42 23.63
C ASP A 184 8.14 20.36 22.46
N ALA A 185 7.22 20.49 21.52
CA ALA A 185 7.33 21.36 20.36
C ALA A 185 6.01 22.04 20.04
N ASP A 186 6.08 23.26 19.49
CA ASP A 186 4.93 23.92 18.87
C ASP A 186 4.67 23.43 17.43
N GLU A 187 3.54 23.81 16.84
CA GLU A 187 3.12 23.35 15.51
C GLU A 187 3.56 24.32 14.37
N THR A 188 4.15 25.46 14.68
CA THR A 188 4.39 26.54 13.70
C THR A 188 5.21 26.07 12.50
N LYS A 189 6.37 25.45 12.76
CA LYS A 189 7.24 24.91 11.69
C LYS A 189 6.55 23.82 10.87
N VAL A 190 5.73 23.00 11.51
CA VAL A 190 4.99 21.92 10.85
C VAL A 190 3.92 22.48 9.91
N GLU A 191 3.21 23.53 10.29
CA GLU A 191 2.22 24.17 9.41
C GLU A 191 2.87 24.87 8.22
N GLU A 192 4.06 25.47 8.40
CA GLU A 192 4.85 26.02 7.30
C GLU A 192 5.29 24.92 6.33
N GLU A 193 5.79 23.80 6.85
CA GLU A 193 6.21 22.64 6.05
C GLU A 193 5.03 22.01 5.30
N LYS A 194 3.89 21.82 5.94
CA LYS A 194 2.65 21.34 5.30
C LYS A 194 2.27 22.21 4.10
N LYS A 195 2.37 23.52 4.25
CA LYS A 195 2.09 24.45 3.15
C LYS A 195 3.08 24.27 2.01
N ALA A 196 4.38 24.22 2.32
CA ALA A 196 5.44 24.04 1.31
C ALA A 196 5.24 22.74 0.52
N ILE A 197 4.94 21.62 1.20
CA ILE A 197 4.65 20.32 0.55
C ILE A 197 3.43 20.43 -0.37
N ARG A 198 2.34 21.07 0.07
CA ARG A 198 1.14 21.23 -0.77
C ARG A 198 1.42 22.09 -2.00
N ASP A 199 2.22 23.15 -1.87
CA ASP A 199 2.62 24.01 -2.98
C ASP A 199 3.44 23.24 -4.02
N ILE A 200 4.36 22.35 -3.59
CA ILE A 200 5.11 21.45 -4.49
C ILE A 200 4.17 20.49 -5.21
N ILE A 201 3.23 19.87 -4.50
CA ILE A 201 2.29 18.89 -5.07
C ILE A 201 1.43 19.52 -6.17
N GLU A 202 1.02 20.80 -6.05
CA GLU A 202 0.27 21.49 -7.09
C GLU A 202 1.02 21.57 -8.42
N LEU A 203 2.34 21.59 -8.40
CA LEU A 203 3.18 21.71 -9.59
C LEU A 203 3.49 20.37 -10.26
N LEU A 204 3.13 19.23 -9.64
CA LEU A 204 3.43 17.92 -10.19
C LEU A 204 2.58 17.61 -11.44
N PRO A 205 3.15 16.87 -12.43
CA PRO A 205 2.55 16.74 -13.76
C PRO A 205 1.23 15.95 -13.82
N TYR A 206 0.86 15.24 -12.73
CA TYR A 206 -0.31 14.37 -12.71
C TYR A 206 -1.36 14.76 -11.66
N THR A 207 -1.22 15.89 -10.98
CA THR A 207 -2.14 16.32 -9.92
C THR A 207 -3.49 16.85 -10.44
N HIS A 208 -3.58 17.15 -11.72
CA HIS A 208 -4.78 17.68 -12.37
C HIS A 208 -5.50 16.65 -13.27
N LEU A 209 -5.24 15.34 -13.06
CA LEU A 209 -5.99 14.30 -13.75
C LEU A 209 -7.46 14.32 -13.33
N SER A 210 -8.37 14.26 -14.30
CA SER A 210 -9.80 14.19 -14.03
C SER A 210 -10.25 12.75 -13.79
N LEU A 211 -10.99 12.55 -12.71
CA LEU A 211 -11.71 11.30 -12.45
C LEU A 211 -13.19 11.40 -12.83
N GLU A 212 -13.58 12.42 -13.58
CA GLU A 212 -14.94 12.58 -14.06
C GLU A 212 -15.40 11.36 -14.88
N GLY A 213 -16.60 10.89 -14.58
CA GLY A 213 -17.19 9.69 -15.21
C GLY A 213 -16.56 8.37 -14.78
N TRP A 214 -15.59 8.36 -13.83
CA TRP A 214 -15.22 7.16 -13.12
C TRP A 214 -16.11 6.99 -11.87
N ALA A 215 -16.17 5.79 -11.30
CA ALA A 215 -17.02 5.47 -10.13
C ALA A 215 -18.52 5.77 -10.34
N GLN A 216 -19.04 5.54 -11.53
CA GLN A 216 -20.44 5.71 -11.90
C GLN A 216 -21.10 4.37 -12.20
N GLU A 217 -22.39 4.24 -11.89
CA GLU A 217 -23.18 3.01 -12.16
C GLU A 217 -23.28 2.72 -13.66
N GLU A 218 -23.35 3.75 -14.51
CA GLU A 218 -23.41 3.64 -15.97
C GLU A 218 -22.03 3.41 -16.61
N TYR A 219 -21.24 2.51 -16.05
CA TYR A 219 -19.86 2.26 -16.51
C TYR A 219 -19.73 1.40 -17.76
N MET A 220 -20.83 0.86 -18.33
CA MET A 220 -20.77 -0.08 -19.45
C MET A 220 -20.18 0.53 -20.72
N ASP A 221 -20.34 1.82 -20.97
CA ASP A 221 -19.70 2.50 -22.09
C ASP A 221 -18.17 2.49 -21.95
N ARG A 222 -17.66 2.71 -20.74
CA ARG A 222 -16.22 2.61 -20.45
C ARG A 222 -15.72 1.17 -20.55
N PHE A 223 -16.50 0.23 -20.03
CA PHE A 223 -16.16 -1.20 -20.09
C PHE A 223 -16.05 -1.67 -21.54
N ASN A 224 -16.96 -1.28 -22.43
CA ASN A 224 -17.02 -1.68 -23.83
C ASN A 224 -16.20 -0.77 -24.76
N SER A 225 -15.52 0.25 -24.24
CA SER A 225 -14.78 1.22 -25.05
C SER A 225 -13.69 0.55 -25.89
N PRO A 226 -13.59 0.91 -27.20
CA PRO A 226 -12.52 0.42 -28.10
C PRO A 226 -11.12 0.93 -27.72
N VAL A 227 -11.03 1.88 -26.78
CA VAL A 227 -9.74 2.39 -26.25
C VAL A 227 -8.93 1.26 -25.61
N TRP A 228 -9.60 0.29 -24.97
CA TRP A 228 -8.92 -0.86 -24.36
C TRP A 228 -8.12 -1.67 -25.36
N GLU A 229 -8.62 -1.84 -26.59
CA GLU A 229 -7.95 -2.57 -27.68
C GLU A 229 -6.63 -1.91 -28.12
N LYS A 230 -6.50 -0.60 -27.93
CA LYS A 230 -5.27 0.14 -28.22
C LYS A 230 -4.32 0.13 -27.03
N LEU A 231 -4.86 0.34 -25.82
CA LEU A 231 -4.06 0.51 -24.60
C LEU A 231 -3.33 -0.75 -24.18
N TYR A 232 -3.96 -1.94 -24.28
CA TYR A 232 -3.35 -3.16 -23.73
C TYR A 232 -2.17 -3.70 -24.55
N LYS A 233 -2.07 -3.37 -25.83
CA LYS A 233 -1.11 -3.98 -26.78
C LYS A 233 0.35 -3.96 -26.33
N PRO A 234 0.91 -2.85 -25.80
CA PRO A 234 2.29 -2.84 -25.32
C PRO A 234 2.46 -3.51 -23.93
N CYS A 235 1.39 -3.94 -23.26
CA CYS A 235 1.48 -4.53 -21.95
C CYS A 235 2.11 -5.93 -22.00
N LEU A 236 3.20 -6.14 -21.25
CA LEU A 236 3.89 -7.44 -21.16
C LEU A 236 3.18 -8.43 -20.23
N ALA A 237 2.10 -8.05 -19.54
CA ALA A 237 1.43 -8.84 -18.52
C ALA A 237 2.36 -9.32 -17.37
N CYS A 238 3.46 -8.63 -17.11
CA CYS A 238 4.47 -9.02 -16.12
C CYS A 238 4.01 -8.95 -14.66
N GLY A 239 2.86 -8.32 -14.36
CA GLY A 239 2.31 -8.22 -13.00
C GLY A 239 2.99 -7.20 -12.08
N THR A 240 4.15 -6.61 -12.43
CA THR A 240 4.90 -5.66 -11.59
C THR A 240 4.00 -4.59 -10.98
N CYS A 241 3.12 -4.00 -11.78
CA CYS A 241 2.20 -2.95 -11.35
C CYS A 241 1.18 -3.38 -10.27
N THR A 242 0.97 -4.68 -10.05
CA THR A 242 0.12 -5.21 -8.99
C THR A 242 0.94 -5.54 -7.73
N PHE A 243 2.15 -6.06 -7.88
CA PHE A 243 3.03 -6.42 -6.77
C PHE A 243 3.60 -5.19 -6.02
N VAL A 244 3.91 -4.10 -6.74
CA VAL A 244 4.38 -2.85 -6.10
C VAL A 244 3.24 -1.98 -5.55
N CYS A 245 1.99 -2.30 -5.86
CA CYS A 245 0.84 -1.48 -5.50
C CYS A 245 0.43 -1.68 -4.03
N PRO A 246 0.26 -0.60 -3.25
CA PRO A 246 -0.19 -0.68 -1.85
C PRO A 246 -1.61 -1.22 -1.68
N THR A 247 -2.46 -1.10 -2.71
CA THR A 247 -3.89 -1.45 -2.65
C THR A 247 -4.25 -2.73 -3.40
N CYS A 248 -3.29 -3.43 -4.04
CA CYS A 248 -3.59 -4.71 -4.68
C CYS A 248 -3.62 -5.82 -3.63
N GLN A 249 -4.76 -6.53 -3.57
CA GLN A 249 -5.05 -7.55 -2.57
C GLN A 249 -5.30 -8.94 -3.16
N CYS A 250 -5.06 -9.13 -4.47
CA CYS A 250 -5.21 -10.45 -5.10
C CYS A 250 -4.23 -11.44 -4.48
N TYR A 251 -4.73 -12.61 -4.11
CA TYR A 251 -3.93 -13.74 -3.60
C TYR A 251 -4.48 -15.06 -4.14
N ASP A 252 -3.65 -16.07 -4.08
CA ASP A 252 -4.00 -17.46 -4.34
C ASP A 252 -3.74 -18.32 -3.11
N ILE A 253 -4.48 -19.41 -2.94
CA ILE A 253 -4.30 -20.40 -1.89
C ILE A 253 -3.72 -21.66 -2.52
N LYS A 254 -2.57 -22.08 -2.02
CA LYS A 254 -1.81 -23.23 -2.54
C LYS A 254 -1.49 -24.24 -1.46
N ASP A 255 -1.32 -25.48 -1.91
CA ASP A 255 -0.84 -26.56 -1.09
C ASP A 255 0.60 -26.91 -1.51
N TYR A 256 1.48 -27.07 -0.52
CA TYR A 256 2.85 -27.54 -0.71
C TYR A 256 3.07 -28.83 0.08
N ASP A 257 3.29 -29.93 -0.64
CA ASP A 257 3.59 -31.22 -0.04
C ASP A 257 5.07 -31.32 0.31
N THR A 258 5.39 -31.52 1.58
CA THR A 258 6.75 -31.69 2.10
C THR A 258 7.21 -33.15 2.10
N GLY A 259 6.35 -34.10 1.70
CA GLY A 259 6.56 -35.54 1.88
C GLY A 259 6.21 -36.06 3.29
N HIS A 260 6.13 -35.19 4.29
CA HIS A 260 5.74 -35.51 5.69
C HIS A 260 4.43 -34.84 6.11
N GLY A 261 3.86 -34.03 5.23
CA GLY A 261 2.63 -33.28 5.43
C GLY A 261 2.46 -32.20 4.38
N VAL A 262 1.35 -31.50 4.43
CA VAL A 262 0.98 -30.44 3.47
C VAL A 262 0.87 -29.12 4.20
N HIS A 263 1.58 -28.10 3.73
CA HIS A 263 1.39 -26.72 4.13
C HIS A 263 0.38 -26.06 3.21
N ARG A 264 -0.75 -25.60 3.73
CA ARG A 264 -1.65 -24.72 3.00
C ARG A 264 -1.31 -23.28 3.32
N TYR A 265 -1.01 -22.51 2.27
CA TYR A 265 -0.61 -21.12 2.40
C TYR A 265 -1.32 -20.24 1.38
N ARG A 266 -1.42 -18.95 1.67
CA ARG A 266 -1.77 -17.95 0.68
C ARG A 266 -0.53 -17.19 0.22
N CYS A 267 -0.52 -16.74 -1.03
CA CYS A 267 0.52 -15.87 -1.56
C CYS A 267 -0.09 -14.83 -2.49
N TRP A 268 0.55 -13.66 -2.57
CA TRP A 268 0.09 -12.64 -3.51
C TRP A 268 0.03 -13.20 -4.93
N ASP A 269 -1.02 -12.79 -5.64
CA ASP A 269 -1.21 -13.09 -7.05
C ASP A 269 -1.56 -11.81 -7.82
N SER A 270 -1.76 -11.93 -9.11
CA SER A 270 -2.03 -10.82 -10.00
C SER A 270 -3.24 -11.06 -10.88
N CYS A 271 -4.20 -10.13 -10.85
CA CYS A 271 -5.33 -10.13 -11.79
C CYS A 271 -4.89 -9.97 -13.26
N MET A 272 -3.59 -9.70 -13.51
CA MET A 272 -3.00 -9.65 -14.85
C MET A 272 -2.60 -11.04 -15.37
N TYR A 273 -2.53 -12.07 -14.51
CA TYR A 273 -2.15 -13.43 -14.89
C TYR A 273 -3.36 -14.22 -15.39
N SER A 274 -3.10 -15.14 -16.36
CA SER A 274 -4.15 -15.98 -16.94
C SER A 274 -4.80 -16.90 -15.92
N ASP A 275 -3.98 -17.41 -15.00
CA ASP A 275 -4.39 -18.48 -14.08
C ASP A 275 -5.18 -17.94 -12.88
N PHE A 276 -5.04 -16.63 -12.57
CA PHE A 276 -5.73 -16.00 -11.43
C PHE A 276 -7.26 -16.19 -11.45
N THR A 277 -7.87 -16.25 -12.64
CA THR A 277 -9.33 -16.44 -12.80
C THR A 277 -9.69 -17.81 -13.37
N MET A 278 -8.74 -18.76 -13.38
CA MET A 278 -8.99 -20.13 -13.81
C MET A 278 -9.88 -20.83 -12.79
N MET A 279 -10.94 -21.44 -13.28
CA MET A 279 -11.89 -22.24 -12.50
C MET A 279 -12.03 -23.63 -13.12
N ALA A 280 -12.58 -24.59 -12.40
CA ALA A 280 -12.75 -25.96 -12.86
C ALA A 280 -13.50 -26.09 -14.20
N HIS A 281 -14.41 -25.15 -14.51
CA HIS A 281 -15.23 -25.16 -15.73
C HIS A 281 -14.77 -24.13 -16.79
N GLY A 282 -13.69 -23.39 -16.55
CA GLY A 282 -13.15 -22.44 -17.52
C GLY A 282 -12.59 -21.18 -16.92
N ASN A 283 -12.26 -20.22 -17.79
CA ASN A 283 -11.71 -18.92 -17.41
C ASN A 283 -12.56 -17.81 -18.00
N ASN A 284 -13.07 -16.92 -17.17
CA ASN A 284 -13.90 -15.79 -17.61
C ASN A 284 -13.10 -14.61 -18.16
N ARG A 285 -11.74 -14.63 -18.09
CA ARG A 285 -10.83 -13.62 -18.63
C ARG A 285 -9.75 -14.26 -19.51
N THR A 286 -10.17 -14.76 -20.66
CA THR A 286 -9.31 -15.56 -21.56
C THR A 286 -8.27 -14.71 -22.31
N SER A 287 -8.50 -13.38 -22.49
CA SER A 287 -7.57 -12.52 -23.21
C SER A 287 -6.83 -11.56 -22.25
N GLN A 288 -5.61 -11.15 -22.67
CA GLN A 288 -4.83 -10.17 -21.94
C GLN A 288 -5.54 -8.81 -21.86
N MET A 289 -6.26 -8.41 -22.90
CA MET A 289 -7.06 -7.17 -22.89
C MET A 289 -8.09 -7.18 -21.76
N GLN A 290 -8.81 -8.30 -21.57
CA GLN A 290 -9.79 -8.42 -20.49
C GLN A 290 -9.16 -8.30 -19.11
N ARG A 291 -7.97 -8.91 -18.89
CA ARG A 291 -7.23 -8.81 -17.62
C ARG A 291 -6.68 -7.40 -17.39
N PHE A 292 -6.13 -6.79 -18.43
CA PHE A 292 -5.68 -5.40 -18.40
C PHE A 292 -6.83 -4.44 -18.04
N ARG A 293 -7.96 -4.51 -18.74
CA ARG A 293 -9.16 -3.72 -18.45
C ARG A 293 -9.62 -3.92 -17.02
N GLN A 294 -9.71 -5.17 -16.55
CA GLN A 294 -10.16 -5.50 -15.21
C GLN A 294 -9.34 -4.79 -14.13
N ARG A 295 -8.02 -4.72 -14.27
CA ARG A 295 -7.15 -4.05 -13.30
C ARG A 295 -7.57 -2.59 -13.07
N PHE A 296 -7.86 -1.86 -14.13
CA PHE A 296 -8.20 -0.43 -14.03
C PHE A 296 -9.67 -0.21 -13.68
N MET A 297 -10.57 -1.00 -14.26
CA MET A 297 -11.99 -0.98 -13.90
C MET A 297 -12.19 -1.31 -12.42
N HIS A 298 -11.43 -2.27 -11.88
CA HIS A 298 -11.50 -2.58 -10.46
C HIS A 298 -11.14 -1.36 -9.60
N LYS A 299 -10.04 -0.67 -9.90
CA LYS A 299 -9.55 0.46 -9.10
C LYS A 299 -10.40 1.72 -9.19
N LEU A 300 -10.96 1.97 -10.37
CA LEU A 300 -11.60 3.25 -10.70
C LEU A 300 -13.13 3.17 -10.78
N VAL A 301 -13.69 1.95 -10.85
CA VAL A 301 -15.14 1.76 -10.97
C VAL A 301 -15.66 0.80 -9.92
N TYR A 302 -15.26 -0.48 -9.95
CA TYR A 302 -15.93 -1.50 -9.12
C TYR A 302 -15.66 -1.32 -7.64
N TYR A 303 -14.42 -0.98 -7.27
CA TYR A 303 -14.10 -0.78 -5.87
C TYR A 303 -14.83 0.46 -5.30
N PRO A 304 -14.76 1.66 -5.91
CA PRO A 304 -15.48 2.81 -5.37
C PRO A 304 -17.01 2.62 -5.34
N LEU A 305 -17.61 1.93 -6.29
CA LEU A 305 -19.06 1.63 -6.24
C LEU A 305 -19.47 0.75 -5.07
N ASN A 306 -18.56 -0.06 -4.53
CA ASN A 306 -18.81 -0.96 -3.41
C ASN A 306 -18.20 -0.47 -2.08
N ASN A 307 -17.58 0.71 -2.06
CA ASN A 307 -16.87 1.25 -0.89
C ASN A 307 -17.05 2.77 -0.79
N ASP A 308 -18.28 3.25 -0.77
CA ASP A 308 -18.69 4.64 -0.50
C ASP A 308 -17.92 5.68 -1.33
N GLY A 309 -17.60 5.35 -2.58
CA GLY A 309 -16.86 6.23 -3.50
C GLY A 309 -15.35 6.24 -3.29
N MET A 310 -14.80 5.50 -2.34
CA MET A 310 -13.36 5.41 -2.13
C MET A 310 -12.68 4.69 -3.31
N PHE A 311 -11.75 5.35 -3.99
CA PHE A 311 -10.97 4.71 -5.05
C PHE A 311 -9.91 3.75 -4.47
N SER A 312 -9.72 2.60 -5.14
CA SER A 312 -8.61 1.71 -4.76
C SER A 312 -7.29 2.04 -5.49
N CYS A 313 -7.15 3.26 -5.97
CA CYS A 313 -5.86 3.84 -6.35
C CYS A 313 -5.54 4.98 -5.39
N VAL A 314 -4.30 5.03 -4.94
CA VAL A 314 -3.82 6.06 -4.00
C VAL A 314 -2.80 7.00 -4.64
N GLY A 315 -2.62 6.97 -5.94
CA GLY A 315 -1.73 7.88 -6.67
C GLY A 315 -0.25 7.85 -6.25
N CYS A 316 0.22 6.74 -5.65
CA CYS A 316 1.58 6.65 -5.11
C CYS A 316 2.71 6.65 -6.16
N GLY A 317 2.42 6.55 -7.45
CA GLY A 317 3.39 6.59 -8.53
C GLY A 317 4.20 5.30 -8.78
N ARG A 318 4.28 4.33 -7.86
CA ARG A 318 5.13 3.13 -8.02
C ARG A 318 4.90 2.40 -9.35
N CYS A 319 3.65 2.21 -9.76
CA CYS A 319 3.35 1.55 -11.03
C CYS A 319 3.63 2.44 -12.26
N VAL A 320 3.78 3.75 -12.08
CA VAL A 320 4.22 4.67 -13.14
C VAL A 320 5.70 4.46 -13.42
N GLU A 321 6.51 4.40 -12.38
CA GLU A 321 7.96 4.23 -12.47
C GLU A 321 8.40 2.81 -12.86
N LYS A 322 7.75 1.80 -12.31
CA LYS A 322 8.21 0.40 -12.44
C LYS A 322 7.67 -0.30 -13.68
N CYS A 323 6.82 0.33 -14.49
CA CYS A 323 6.31 -0.27 -15.71
C CYS A 323 7.35 -0.16 -16.85
N PRO A 324 7.91 -1.28 -17.37
CA PRO A 324 8.92 -1.25 -18.42
C PRO A 324 8.40 -0.63 -19.74
N GLU A 325 7.07 -0.72 -19.99
CA GLU A 325 6.41 -0.16 -21.16
C GLU A 325 5.79 1.21 -20.91
N SER A 326 6.05 1.80 -19.72
CA SER A 326 5.40 3.04 -19.27
C SER A 326 3.86 3.03 -19.45
N LEU A 327 3.25 1.86 -19.40
CA LEU A 327 1.80 1.66 -19.54
C LEU A 327 1.16 1.55 -18.15
N ASN A 328 0.70 2.66 -17.65
CA ASN A 328 0.24 2.83 -16.28
C ASN A 328 -1.17 3.44 -16.20
N ILE A 329 -1.68 3.58 -14.97
CA ILE A 329 -3.02 4.08 -14.71
C ILE A 329 -3.21 5.54 -15.19
N VAL A 330 -2.17 6.37 -15.18
CA VAL A 330 -2.21 7.75 -15.68
C VAL A 330 -2.51 7.78 -17.18
N LYS A 331 -1.83 6.92 -17.97
CA LYS A 331 -2.14 6.79 -19.41
C LYS A 331 -3.57 6.33 -19.67
N VAL A 332 -4.09 5.45 -18.82
CA VAL A 332 -5.48 4.99 -18.94
C VAL A 332 -6.44 6.14 -18.66
N ILE A 333 -6.28 6.87 -17.56
CA ILE A 333 -7.13 8.01 -17.22
C ILE A 333 -7.11 9.05 -18.36
N LYS A 334 -5.92 9.48 -18.80
CA LYS A 334 -5.76 10.46 -19.89
C LYS A 334 -6.36 10.01 -21.23
N ALA A 335 -6.36 8.70 -21.52
CA ALA A 335 -6.96 8.19 -22.76
C ALA A 335 -8.50 8.31 -22.74
N PHE A 336 -9.11 8.19 -21.56
CA PHE A 336 -10.56 8.37 -21.41
C PHE A 336 -10.97 9.84 -21.25
N GLU A 337 -10.13 10.72 -20.74
CA GLU A 337 -10.34 12.18 -20.76
C GLU A 337 -10.48 12.69 -22.20
N LYS A 338 -9.59 12.26 -23.12
CA LYS A 338 -9.62 12.64 -24.53
C LYS A 338 -10.89 12.19 -25.25
N GLN A 339 -11.43 11.02 -24.91
CA GLN A 339 -12.70 10.56 -25.50
C GLN A 339 -13.92 11.38 -25.05
N GLY A 340 -13.90 11.89 -23.81
CA GLY A 340 -14.95 12.77 -23.30
C GLY A 340 -14.98 14.12 -24.03
N GLY A 341 -13.81 14.67 -24.38
CA GLY A 341 -13.69 15.92 -25.15
C GLY A 341 -14.17 15.81 -26.57
N GLU A 342 -13.91 14.68 -27.26
CA GLU A 342 -14.36 14.47 -28.68
C GLU A 342 -15.87 14.22 -28.81
N LYS A 343 -16.59 13.92 -27.74
CA LYS A 343 -18.05 13.76 -27.72
C LYS A 343 -18.80 15.10 -27.50
N ASN A 344 -18.11 16.17 -27.15
CA ASN A 344 -18.66 17.47 -26.83
C ASN A 344 -18.34 18.54 -27.91
N GLU A 345 -17.67 18.17 -29.02
CA GLU A 345 -17.53 18.93 -30.24
C GLU A 345 -18.45 18.34 -31.37
#